data_4c6ee474eea0bd3c804c4caff95d0e9a
#
_entry.id   4c6ee474eea0bd3c804c4caff95d0e9a
#
_cell.length_a   1.000
_cell.length_b   1.000
_cell.length_c   1.000
_cell.angle_alpha   90.00
_cell.angle_beta   90.00
_cell.angle_gamma   90.00
#
_symmetry.space_group_name_H-M   'P 1'
#
loop_
_entity.id
_entity.type
_entity.pdbx_description
1 polymer ?
#
loop_
_entity_poly.entity_id
_entity_poly.type
_entity_poly.pdbx_seq_one_letter_code
_entity_poly.pdbx_strand_id
1 'polypeptide(L)'
;AFDMLAADDSDTSEGRTAVDNATVRSIFLIGPDKRIKGIITYPMSTGRNFDEVLRLLDSCQLTVKHQVATPVNWNKGDDVIIVPAVNDEEAKKRFPEGWEAPKPYLRIVKDPS
;
A
#
# COMPACT_ATOMS: atom_id res chain seq x y z
N ALA A 1 -7.27 -11.25 15.38
CA ALA A 1 -8.39 -11.54 14.47
C ALA A 1 -8.69 -10.33 13.59
N PHE A 2 -9.23 -10.59 12.42
CA PHE A 2 -9.57 -9.54 11.47
C PHE A 2 -10.96 -9.00 11.80
N ASP A 3 -11.08 -7.69 11.91
CA ASP A 3 -12.35 -7.03 12.17
C ASP A 3 -13.08 -6.78 10.84
N MET A 4 -14.12 -7.55 10.60
CA MET A 4 -14.94 -7.46 9.39
C MET A 4 -16.27 -6.76 9.62
N LEU A 5 -16.54 -6.29 10.82
CA LEU A 5 -17.74 -5.51 11.15
C LEU A 5 -17.41 -4.02 11.18
N ALA A 6 -18.40 -3.18 10.92
CA ALA A 6 -18.23 -1.74 11.06
C ALA A 6 -17.81 -1.39 12.49
N ALA A 7 -16.97 -0.38 12.64
CA ALA A 7 -16.35 -0.05 13.93
C ALA A 7 -17.36 0.30 15.02
N ASP A 8 -18.48 0.92 14.66
CA ASP A 8 -19.55 1.28 15.59
C ASP A 8 -20.39 0.08 16.04
N ASP A 9 -20.25 -1.06 15.38
CA ASP A 9 -20.99 -2.29 15.68
C ASP A 9 -20.10 -3.36 16.30
N SER A 10 -18.86 -3.05 16.60
CA SER A 10 -17.84 -4.05 16.94
C SER A 10 -17.88 -4.56 18.37
N ASP A 11 -18.56 -3.90 19.28
CA ASP A 11 -18.43 -4.15 20.70
C ASP A 11 -19.39 -5.19 21.28
N THR A 12 -20.48 -5.50 20.60
CA THR A 12 -21.47 -6.46 21.11
C THR A 12 -22.28 -7.10 20.00
N SER A 13 -22.70 -8.33 20.23
CA SER A 13 -23.66 -9.02 19.37
C SER A 13 -25.10 -8.90 19.89
N GLU A 14 -25.30 -8.46 21.12
CA GLU A 14 -26.63 -8.30 21.69
C GLU A 14 -27.33 -7.06 21.14
N GLY A 15 -28.58 -7.18 20.76
CA GLY A 15 -29.36 -6.10 20.20
C GLY A 15 -29.03 -5.75 18.75
N ARG A 16 -28.13 -6.47 18.11
CA ARG A 16 -27.79 -6.25 16.71
C ARG A 16 -28.90 -6.73 15.79
N THR A 17 -29.15 -5.97 14.72
CA THR A 17 -30.05 -6.36 13.66
C THR A 17 -29.29 -7.03 12.52
N ALA A 18 -30.00 -7.56 11.53
CA ALA A 18 -29.37 -8.08 10.32
C ALA A 18 -28.54 -7.02 9.59
N VAL A 19 -28.97 -5.76 9.65
CA VAL A 19 -28.21 -4.64 9.05
C VAL A 19 -26.93 -4.38 9.84
N ASP A 20 -26.99 -4.41 11.17
CA ASP A 20 -25.83 -4.18 12.02
C ASP A 20 -24.78 -5.27 11.88
N ASN A 21 -25.20 -6.49 11.55
CA ASN A 21 -24.29 -7.63 11.36
C ASN A 21 -23.74 -7.71 9.94
N ALA A 22 -24.10 -6.80 9.06
CA ALA A 22 -23.54 -6.77 7.71
C ALA A 22 -22.04 -6.48 7.77
N THR A 23 -21.21 -7.42 7.25
CA THR A 23 -19.75 -7.27 7.26
C THR A 23 -19.30 -6.21 6.26
N VAL A 24 -18.32 -5.40 6.66
CA VAL A 24 -17.56 -4.58 5.71
C VAL A 24 -16.68 -5.50 4.89
N ARG A 25 -16.33 -5.06 3.67
CA ARG A 25 -15.51 -5.85 2.76
C ARG A 25 -14.07 -5.40 2.86
N SER A 26 -13.25 -6.25 3.46
CA SER A 26 -11.83 -5.97 3.65
C SER A 26 -10.96 -6.90 2.81
N ILE A 27 -9.90 -6.34 2.27
CA ILE A 27 -8.89 -7.08 1.52
C ILE A 27 -7.58 -6.91 2.26
N PHE A 28 -6.93 -8.03 2.58
CA PHE A 28 -5.66 -8.05 3.29
C PHE A 28 -4.56 -8.51 2.36
N LEU A 29 -3.48 -7.73 2.26
CA LEU A 29 -2.27 -8.16 1.58
C LEU A 29 -1.30 -8.70 2.62
N ILE A 30 -0.99 -9.99 2.53
CA ILE A 30 -0.14 -10.68 3.49
C ILE A 30 1.17 -11.04 2.79
N GLY A 31 2.28 -10.61 3.37
CA GLY A 31 3.60 -10.89 2.81
C GLY A 31 4.10 -12.32 3.11
N PRO A 32 5.22 -12.71 2.49
CA PRO A 32 5.82 -14.03 2.74
C PRO A 32 6.21 -14.26 4.19
N ASP A 33 6.46 -13.20 4.95
CA ASP A 33 6.74 -13.25 6.39
C ASP A 33 5.48 -13.41 7.25
N LYS A 34 4.32 -13.60 6.61
CA LYS A 34 3.00 -13.75 7.24
C LYS A 34 2.53 -12.49 7.96
N ARG A 35 3.08 -11.34 7.61
CA ARG A 35 2.66 -10.04 8.15
C ARG A 35 1.77 -9.31 7.17
N ILE A 36 0.81 -8.55 7.70
CA ILE A 36 -0.08 -7.73 6.89
C ILE A 36 0.71 -6.53 6.35
N LYS A 37 0.70 -6.36 5.04
CA LYS A 37 1.40 -5.27 4.35
C LYS A 37 0.46 -4.15 3.92
N GLY A 38 -0.81 -4.45 3.75
CA GLY A 38 -1.81 -3.45 3.39
C GLY A 38 -3.20 -3.98 3.63
N ILE A 39 -4.14 -3.05 3.86
CA ILE A 39 -5.54 -3.37 4.06
C ILE A 39 -6.37 -2.35 3.29
N ILE A 40 -7.33 -2.82 2.51
CA ILE A 40 -8.33 -1.97 1.88
C ILE A 40 -9.69 -2.41 2.38
N THR A 41 -10.45 -1.49 2.96
CA THR A 41 -11.77 -1.79 3.50
C THR A 41 -12.83 -0.98 2.77
N TYR A 42 -13.83 -1.67 2.27
CA TYR A 42 -14.97 -1.06 1.58
C TYR A 42 -16.22 -1.21 2.43
N PRO A 43 -17.10 -0.20 2.44
CA PRO A 43 -18.42 -0.38 3.01
C PRO A 43 -19.19 -1.43 2.21
N MET A 44 -20.17 -2.06 2.84
CA MET A 44 -20.95 -3.13 2.19
C MET A 44 -21.61 -2.65 0.89
N SER A 45 -21.96 -1.36 0.82
CA SER A 45 -22.60 -0.74 -0.35
C SER A 45 -21.69 -0.56 -1.55
N THR A 46 -20.36 -0.74 -1.38
CA THR A 46 -19.38 -0.42 -2.41
C THR A 46 -18.68 -1.67 -2.88
N GLY A 47 -18.69 -1.91 -4.19
CA GLY A 47 -17.95 -3.02 -4.80
C GLY A 47 -16.45 -2.78 -4.73
N ARG A 48 -15.68 -3.85 -4.69
CA ARG A 48 -14.21 -3.77 -4.66
C ARG A 48 -13.65 -3.27 -5.99
N ASN A 49 -12.57 -2.53 -5.91
CA ASN A 49 -11.79 -2.12 -7.09
C ASN A 49 -10.54 -2.99 -7.19
N PHE A 50 -10.58 -4.01 -8.02
CA PHE A 50 -9.44 -4.95 -8.13
C PHE A 50 -8.23 -4.32 -8.80
N ASP A 51 -8.39 -3.30 -9.63
CA ASP A 51 -7.24 -2.56 -10.18
C ASP A 51 -6.44 -1.90 -9.06
N GLU A 52 -7.12 -1.31 -8.07
CA GLU A 52 -6.46 -0.73 -6.91
C GLU A 52 -5.81 -1.81 -6.03
N VAL A 53 -6.43 -2.97 -5.89
CA VAL A 53 -5.83 -4.10 -5.16
C VAL A 53 -4.52 -4.51 -5.82
N LEU A 54 -4.49 -4.63 -7.14
CA LEU A 54 -3.28 -4.99 -7.89
C LEU A 54 -2.24 -3.88 -7.83
N ARG A 55 -2.67 -2.62 -7.93
CA ARG A 55 -1.79 -1.47 -7.78
C ARG A 55 -1.08 -1.47 -6.42
N LEU A 56 -1.83 -1.71 -5.34
CA LEU A 56 -1.27 -1.80 -3.99
C LEU A 56 -0.29 -2.98 -3.88
N LEU A 57 -0.64 -4.13 -4.44
CA LEU A 57 0.25 -5.30 -4.45
C LEU A 57 1.55 -4.99 -5.19
N ASP A 58 1.47 -4.42 -6.38
CA ASP A 58 2.64 -4.05 -7.17
C ASP A 58 3.52 -3.06 -6.42
N SER A 59 2.92 -2.07 -5.77
CA SER A 59 3.63 -1.10 -4.94
C SER A 59 4.34 -1.77 -3.77
N CYS A 60 3.67 -2.64 -3.04
CA CYS A 60 4.27 -3.34 -1.90
C CYS A 60 5.45 -4.21 -2.32
N GLN A 61 5.34 -4.92 -3.43
CA GLN A 61 6.43 -5.75 -3.94
C GLN A 61 7.62 -4.92 -4.36
N LEU A 62 7.38 -3.82 -5.07
CA LEU A 62 8.44 -2.93 -5.55
C LEU A 62 9.17 -2.25 -4.40
N THR A 63 8.44 -1.74 -3.42
CA THR A 63 9.03 -1.01 -2.29
C THR A 63 9.88 -1.91 -1.41
N VAL A 64 9.48 -3.15 -1.22
CA VAL A 64 10.27 -4.12 -0.46
C VAL A 64 11.55 -4.51 -1.23
N LYS A 65 11.44 -4.73 -2.54
CA LYS A 65 12.55 -5.20 -3.36
C LYS A 65 13.61 -4.13 -3.57
N HIS A 66 13.22 -2.88 -3.78
CA HIS A 66 14.12 -1.81 -4.21
C HIS A 66 14.29 -0.68 -3.20
N GLN A 67 13.60 -0.72 -2.08
CA GLN A 67 13.64 0.33 -1.04
C GLN A 67 13.31 1.71 -1.60
N VAL A 68 12.24 1.76 -2.37
CA VAL A 68 11.67 3.00 -2.91
C VAL A 68 10.27 3.19 -2.35
N ALA A 69 9.69 4.36 -2.57
CA ALA A 69 8.30 4.64 -2.24
C ALA A 69 7.54 5.02 -3.50
N THR A 70 6.28 4.64 -3.58
CA THR A 70 5.44 5.00 -4.72
C THR A 70 4.67 6.28 -4.42
N PRO A 71 4.70 7.26 -5.34
CA PRO A 71 3.99 8.52 -5.13
C PRO A 71 2.48 8.37 -5.32
N VAL A 72 1.77 9.46 -5.04
CA VAL A 72 0.32 9.52 -5.27
C VAL A 72 0.00 9.20 -6.74
N ASN A 73 -1.07 8.46 -6.95
CA ASN A 73 -1.54 8.04 -8.28
C ASN A 73 -0.53 7.22 -9.09
N TRP A 74 0.47 6.66 -8.45
CA TRP A 74 1.45 5.82 -9.11
C TRP A 74 0.80 4.60 -9.74
N ASN A 75 1.24 4.27 -10.97
CA ASN A 75 0.92 3.01 -11.63
C ASN A 75 2.23 2.29 -11.97
N LYS A 76 2.17 0.98 -12.12
CA LYS A 76 3.35 0.18 -12.45
C LYS A 76 4.05 0.74 -13.69
N GLY A 77 5.35 0.99 -13.56
CA GLY A 77 6.16 1.61 -14.60
C GLY A 77 6.41 3.11 -14.40
N ASP A 78 5.61 3.77 -13.57
CA ASP A 78 5.80 5.20 -13.28
C ASP A 78 7.02 5.42 -12.37
N ASP A 79 7.52 6.64 -12.36
CA ASP A 79 8.64 7.03 -11.52
C ASP A 79 8.33 6.82 -10.03
N VAL A 80 9.37 6.52 -9.28
CA VAL A 80 9.27 6.28 -7.82
C VAL A 80 10.19 7.22 -7.06
N ILE A 81 10.07 7.20 -5.74
CA ILE A 81 10.84 8.06 -4.84
C ILE A 81 11.86 7.20 -4.09
N ILE A 82 13.11 7.64 -4.07
CA ILE A 82 14.14 7.00 -3.24
C ILE A 82 13.86 7.35 -1.78
N VAL A 83 13.71 6.33 -0.93
CA VAL A 83 13.39 6.56 0.49
C VAL A 83 14.52 7.29 1.21
N PRO A 84 14.22 8.14 2.20
CA PRO A 84 15.25 8.90 2.93
C PRO A 84 16.26 8.01 3.66
N ALA A 85 15.91 6.78 4.01
CA ALA A 85 16.81 5.84 4.65
C ALA A 85 17.98 5.42 3.75
N VAL A 86 17.85 5.55 2.43
CA VAL A 86 18.91 5.30 1.46
C VAL A 86 19.67 6.60 1.26
N ASN A 87 20.93 6.66 1.70
CA ASN A 87 21.76 7.84 1.51
C ASN A 87 22.23 7.97 0.05
N ASP A 88 22.85 9.10 -0.29
CA ASP A 88 23.25 9.37 -1.66
C ASP A 88 24.31 8.39 -2.18
N GLU A 89 25.22 7.92 -1.33
CA GLU A 89 26.21 6.94 -1.72
C GLU A 89 25.57 5.61 -2.10
N GLU A 90 24.67 5.13 -1.27
CA GLU A 90 23.93 3.90 -1.53
C GLU A 90 23.00 4.07 -2.74
N ALA A 91 22.38 5.22 -2.88
CA ALA A 91 21.52 5.54 -4.01
C ALA A 91 22.31 5.50 -5.34
N LYS A 92 23.53 6.00 -5.37
CA LYS A 92 24.38 5.95 -6.56
C LYS A 92 24.71 4.51 -6.97
N LYS A 93 24.88 3.62 -6.00
CA LYS A 93 25.12 2.20 -6.27
C LYS A 93 23.88 1.51 -6.84
N ARG A 94 22.70 1.87 -6.32
CA ARG A 94 21.42 1.27 -6.75
C ARG A 94 20.89 1.85 -8.06
N PHE A 95 21.14 3.14 -8.28
CA PHE A 95 20.65 3.89 -9.43
C PHE A 95 21.80 4.63 -10.10
N PRO A 96 22.69 3.89 -10.80
CA PRO A 96 23.91 4.49 -11.39
C PRO A 96 23.60 5.52 -12.47
N GLU A 97 22.41 5.51 -13.05
CA GLU A 97 21.99 6.51 -14.04
C GLU A 97 21.55 7.82 -13.41
N GLY A 98 21.50 7.88 -12.07
CA GLY A 98 21.13 9.09 -11.35
C GLY A 98 19.65 9.22 -11.11
N TRP A 99 19.24 10.36 -10.59
CA TRP A 99 17.84 10.68 -10.25
C TRP A 99 17.62 12.18 -10.36
N GLU A 100 16.34 12.60 -10.39
CA GLU A 100 15.98 14.00 -10.28
C GLU A 100 15.69 14.34 -8.82
N ALA A 101 16.16 15.50 -8.38
CA ALA A 101 15.93 15.98 -7.02
C ALA A 101 15.37 17.41 -7.06
N PRO A 102 14.04 17.56 -7.28
CA PRO A 102 13.40 18.88 -7.24
C PRO A 102 13.62 19.58 -5.92
N LYS A 103 13.79 18.81 -4.85
CA LYS A 103 14.18 19.28 -3.52
C LYS A 103 15.21 18.31 -2.94
N PRO A 104 16.09 18.75 -2.00
CA PRO A 104 17.12 17.87 -1.44
C PRO A 104 16.60 16.57 -0.82
N TYR A 105 15.37 16.60 -0.30
CA TYR A 105 14.75 15.44 0.34
C TYR A 105 13.86 14.63 -0.62
N LEU A 106 13.68 15.07 -1.86
CA LEU A 106 12.80 14.41 -2.83
C LEU A 106 13.60 14.00 -4.04
N ARG A 107 13.96 12.71 -4.08
CA ARG A 107 14.74 12.11 -5.17
C ARG A 107 13.85 11.19 -5.98
N ILE A 108 13.63 11.53 -7.23
CA ILE A 108 12.74 10.82 -8.14
C ILE A 108 13.58 10.02 -9.14
N VAL A 109 13.25 8.76 -9.30
CA VAL A 109 13.97 7.84 -10.19
C VAL A 109 12.94 6.99 -10.96
N LYS A 110 13.34 6.52 -12.13
CA LYS A 110 12.50 5.60 -12.91
C LYS A 110 12.28 4.29 -12.15
N ASP A 111 11.15 3.65 -12.41
CA ASP A 111 10.83 2.34 -11.87
C ASP A 111 12.01 1.38 -12.13
N PRO A 112 12.65 0.83 -11.08
CA PRO A 112 13.82 -0.04 -11.24
C PRO A 112 13.47 -1.49 -11.60
N SER A 113 12.18 -1.82 -11.68
CA SER A 113 11.76 -3.18 -12.03
C SER A 113 11.89 -3.52 -13.51
#